data_f21e42a04a125ef214c1d6e530685272
#
_entry.id   f21e42a04a125ef214c1d6e530685272
#
_cell.length_a   1.000
_cell.length_b   1.000
_cell.length_c   1.000
_cell.angle_alpha   90.00
_cell.angle_beta   90.00
_cell.angle_gamma   90.00
#
_symmetry.space_group_name_H-M   'P 1'
#
loop_
_entity.id
_entity.type
_entity.pdbx_description
1 polymer ?
#
loop_
_entity_poly.entity_id
_entity_poly.type
_entity_poly.pdbx_seq_one_letter_code
_entity_poly.pdbx_strand_id
1 'polypeptide(L)'
;KIKASNKISKIVSKITTHNKYGFTGTLPENNLDKWSIIGKLGPVIYEKTSYELRLEDYLANVNVKVLNLEYNTPPRYLSDNAYREELDFIYESDFRNQFLAKLCDKLDNNTLILVNHIKHGELLKVYLDTITNKQVYFIRGEVEVEERDKIKKIMEKDTNVVCVAISAIFSTGINIKNLHNIIFASGGKSFIRTVQSIGRGLRKHASKSKLIIIDICDRLRYGIRHCEKRKEIYDAEKIKYSETNIVEK
;
A
#
# COMPACT_ATOMS: atom_id res chain seq x y z
N LYS A 1 -11.60 10.72 -9.35
CA LYS A 1 -10.63 11.54 -10.12
C LYS A 1 -11.33 12.13 -11.34
N ILE A 2 -11.24 13.45 -11.52
CA ILE A 2 -11.81 14.12 -12.69
C ILE A 2 -10.84 13.89 -13.85
N LYS A 3 -11.24 13.04 -14.81
CA LYS A 3 -10.56 12.91 -16.10
C LYS A 3 -11.38 13.65 -17.14
N ALA A 4 -10.75 14.12 -18.22
CA ALA A 4 -11.42 14.90 -19.27
C ALA A 4 -12.69 14.24 -19.82
N SER A 5 -12.74 12.91 -19.88
CA SER A 5 -13.82 12.12 -20.48
C SER A 5 -14.82 11.50 -19.51
N ASN A 6 -14.69 11.69 -18.20
CA ASN A 6 -15.55 10.99 -17.24
C ASN A 6 -16.84 11.74 -16.88
N LYS A 7 -17.81 11.03 -16.26
CA LYS A 7 -19.12 11.59 -15.86
C LYS A 7 -18.98 12.80 -14.94
N ILE A 8 -18.01 12.80 -14.02
CA ILE A 8 -17.77 13.91 -13.07
C ILE A 8 -17.35 15.17 -13.81
N SER A 9 -16.47 15.04 -14.81
CA SER A 9 -16.06 16.15 -15.68
C SER A 9 -17.26 16.80 -16.38
N LYS A 10 -18.19 15.99 -16.91
CA LYS A 10 -19.42 16.45 -17.55
C LYS A 10 -20.37 17.16 -16.55
N ILE A 11 -20.47 16.66 -15.33
CA ILE A 11 -21.28 17.28 -14.25
C ILE A 11 -20.69 18.64 -13.88
N VAL A 12 -19.39 18.72 -13.60
CA VAL A 12 -18.72 19.97 -13.22
C VAL A 12 -18.85 21.04 -14.32
N SER A 13 -18.80 20.64 -15.59
CA SER A 13 -19.00 21.58 -16.72
C SER A 13 -20.42 22.15 -16.82
N LYS A 14 -21.42 21.48 -16.25
CA LYS A 14 -22.82 21.95 -16.22
C LYS A 14 -23.12 22.85 -15.03
N ILE A 15 -22.25 22.92 -14.04
CA ILE A 15 -22.45 23.78 -12.86
C ILE A 15 -22.11 25.22 -13.27
N THR A 16 -23.05 26.12 -13.09
CA THR A 16 -22.94 27.54 -13.48
C THR A 16 -22.46 28.45 -12.37
N THR A 17 -22.37 27.98 -11.12
CA THR A 17 -21.89 28.80 -10.01
C THR A 17 -20.47 29.32 -10.24
N HIS A 18 -20.18 30.54 -9.81
CA HIS A 18 -18.85 31.14 -9.89
C HIS A 18 -17.88 30.54 -8.86
N ASN A 19 -18.38 30.09 -7.72
CA ASN A 19 -17.56 29.55 -6.64
C ASN A 19 -17.51 28.01 -6.75
N LYS A 20 -16.40 27.48 -7.31
CA LYS A 20 -16.15 26.04 -7.45
C LYS A 20 -14.83 25.70 -6.75
N TYR A 21 -14.88 24.81 -5.79
CA TYR A 21 -13.70 24.34 -5.09
C TYR A 21 -13.51 22.85 -5.31
N GLY A 22 -12.28 22.44 -5.63
CA GLY A 22 -11.89 21.04 -5.78
C GLY A 22 -10.85 20.67 -4.71
N PHE A 23 -11.05 19.52 -4.07
CA PHE A 23 -10.09 18.96 -3.12
C PHE A 23 -9.56 17.64 -3.65
N THR A 24 -8.25 17.49 -3.68
CA THR A 24 -7.60 16.25 -4.07
C THR A 24 -6.33 16.01 -3.27
N GLY A 25 -6.09 14.78 -2.92
CA GLY A 25 -4.83 14.41 -2.31
C GLY A 25 -3.66 14.36 -3.31
N THR A 26 -3.91 14.24 -4.63
CA THR A 26 -2.90 14.26 -5.70
C THR A 26 -3.51 14.82 -6.96
N LEU A 27 -2.81 15.72 -7.61
CA LEU A 27 -3.09 16.07 -8.99
C LEU A 27 -2.62 14.94 -9.92
N PRO A 28 -3.24 14.76 -11.10
CA PRO A 28 -2.75 13.83 -12.09
C PRO A 28 -1.35 14.24 -12.57
N GLU A 29 -0.48 13.24 -12.80
CA GLU A 29 0.83 13.46 -13.41
C GLU A 29 0.71 13.81 -14.91
N ASN A 30 -0.33 13.29 -15.57
CA ASN A 30 -0.61 13.59 -16.97
C ASN A 30 -1.07 15.04 -17.11
N ASN A 31 -0.37 15.81 -17.93
CA ASN A 31 -0.65 17.22 -18.18
C ASN A 31 -2.08 17.47 -18.71
N LEU A 32 -2.61 16.63 -19.60
CA LEU A 32 -3.97 16.77 -20.13
C LEU A 32 -5.03 16.67 -19.03
N ASP A 33 -4.91 15.70 -18.14
CA ASP A 33 -5.84 15.54 -17.02
C ASP A 33 -5.67 16.70 -16.02
N LYS A 34 -4.45 17.16 -15.77
CA LYS A 34 -4.15 18.31 -14.90
C LYS A 34 -4.76 19.59 -15.45
N TRP A 35 -4.54 19.90 -16.72
CA TRP A 35 -5.13 21.07 -17.39
C TRP A 35 -6.65 21.01 -17.46
N SER A 36 -7.22 19.82 -17.65
CA SER A 36 -8.68 19.64 -17.62
C SER A 36 -9.29 19.98 -16.25
N ILE A 37 -8.58 19.69 -15.16
CA ILE A 37 -9.04 20.04 -13.81
C ILE A 37 -8.92 21.55 -13.59
N ILE A 38 -7.77 22.14 -13.93
CA ILE A 38 -7.51 23.59 -13.78
C ILE A 38 -8.51 24.40 -14.59
N GLY A 39 -8.78 23.99 -15.84
CA GLY A 39 -9.74 24.69 -16.70
C GLY A 39 -11.19 24.65 -16.19
N LYS A 40 -11.54 23.75 -15.27
CA LYS A 40 -12.89 23.61 -14.71
C LYS A 40 -13.05 24.19 -13.31
N LEU A 41 -11.99 24.17 -12.52
CA LEU A 41 -12.02 24.55 -11.10
C LEU A 41 -11.12 25.74 -10.78
N GLY A 42 -10.32 26.20 -11.73
CA GLY A 42 -9.32 27.24 -11.51
C GLY A 42 -7.96 26.71 -11.07
N PRO A 43 -6.98 27.60 -10.86
CA PRO A 43 -5.63 27.24 -10.45
C PRO A 43 -5.61 26.61 -9.06
N VAL A 44 -4.48 25.95 -8.73
CA VAL A 44 -4.23 25.48 -7.38
C VAL A 44 -4.03 26.70 -6.48
N ILE A 45 -4.92 26.87 -5.50
CA ILE A 45 -4.90 28.01 -4.57
C ILE A 45 -4.22 27.67 -3.24
N TYR A 46 -4.12 26.38 -2.92
CA TYR A 46 -3.50 25.90 -1.69
C TYR A 46 -2.98 24.49 -1.87
N GLU A 47 -1.78 24.24 -1.43
CA GLU A 47 -1.15 22.92 -1.41
C GLU A 47 -0.46 22.72 -0.06
N LYS A 48 -0.61 21.53 0.51
CA LYS A 48 0.06 21.10 1.72
C LYS A 48 0.57 19.68 1.56
N THR A 49 1.85 19.51 1.76
CA THR A 49 2.52 18.23 1.59
C THR A 49 2.22 17.28 2.76
N SER A 50 2.34 15.97 2.52
CA SER A 50 2.24 14.99 3.61
C SER A 50 3.33 15.19 4.67
N TYR A 51 4.48 15.72 4.28
CA TYR A 51 5.56 16.06 5.20
C TYR A 51 5.17 17.19 6.16
N GLU A 52 4.60 18.29 5.65
CA GLU A 52 4.11 19.39 6.47
C GLU A 52 3.00 18.95 7.42
N LEU A 53 2.08 18.10 6.93
CA LEU A 53 1.02 17.53 7.77
C LEU A 53 1.57 16.62 8.88
N ARG A 54 2.70 15.94 8.66
CA ARG A 54 3.38 15.17 9.72
C ARG A 54 4.08 16.09 10.72
N LEU A 55 4.72 17.17 10.26
CA LEU A 55 5.35 18.14 11.15
C LEU A 55 4.34 18.85 12.07
N GLU A 56 3.15 19.12 11.55
CA GLU A 56 2.04 19.74 12.29
C GLU A 56 1.20 18.71 13.09
N ASP A 57 1.65 17.48 13.14
CA ASP A 57 1.03 16.43 13.95
C ASP A 57 -0.38 15.98 13.50
N TYR A 58 -0.80 16.35 12.29
CA TYR A 58 -2.07 15.87 11.70
C TYR A 58 -1.99 14.44 11.20
N LEU A 59 -0.80 13.98 10.78
CA LEU A 59 -0.55 12.63 10.32
C LEU A 59 0.45 11.92 11.24
N ALA A 60 0.30 10.60 11.34
CA ALA A 60 1.25 9.76 12.08
C ALA A 60 2.62 9.76 11.39
N ASN A 61 3.68 9.67 12.19
CA ASN A 61 5.02 9.46 11.68
C ASN A 61 5.14 8.08 11.02
N VAL A 62 5.78 8.03 9.87
CA VAL A 62 5.97 6.81 9.09
C VAL A 62 7.46 6.47 9.06
N ASN A 63 7.79 5.22 9.38
CA ASN A 63 9.11 4.64 9.18
C ASN A 63 9.02 3.48 8.22
N VAL A 64 9.93 3.44 7.24
CA VAL A 64 10.00 2.34 6.28
C VAL A 64 11.20 1.46 6.59
N LYS A 65 10.99 0.14 6.58
CA LYS A 65 12.04 -0.87 6.59
C LYS A 65 12.00 -1.61 5.26
N VAL A 66 12.98 -1.39 4.43
CA VAL A 66 13.16 -2.11 3.16
C VAL A 66 13.90 -3.41 3.46
N LEU A 67 13.28 -4.54 3.18
CA LEU A 67 13.86 -5.86 3.36
C LEU A 67 14.21 -6.43 1.99
N ASN A 68 15.50 -6.47 1.67
CA ASN A 68 16.04 -6.99 0.43
C ASN A 68 16.14 -8.52 0.53
N LEU A 69 15.27 -9.26 -0.16
CA LEU A 69 15.31 -10.72 -0.19
C LEU A 69 16.18 -11.22 -1.33
N GLU A 70 17.18 -12.03 -0.99
CA GLU A 70 18.10 -12.68 -1.92
C GLU A 70 17.80 -14.17 -1.99
N TYR A 71 17.63 -14.69 -3.19
CA TYR A 71 17.25 -16.07 -3.48
C TYR A 71 18.44 -16.89 -3.97
N ASN A 72 18.63 -18.08 -3.43
CA ASN A 72 19.68 -18.99 -3.89
C ASN A 72 19.44 -19.48 -5.31
N THR A 73 18.17 -19.68 -5.66
CA THR A 73 17.77 -20.17 -6.99
C THR A 73 16.75 -19.22 -7.60
N PRO A 74 17.21 -18.11 -8.20
CA PRO A 74 16.30 -17.15 -8.85
C PRO A 74 15.64 -17.77 -10.10
N PRO A 75 14.48 -17.25 -10.56
CA PRO A 75 13.79 -17.78 -11.71
C PRO A 75 14.62 -17.66 -12.99
N ARG A 76 14.52 -18.68 -13.84
CA ARG A 76 15.08 -18.66 -15.19
C ARG A 76 14.00 -18.08 -16.12
N TYR A 77 14.19 -16.86 -16.58
CA TYR A 77 13.24 -16.20 -17.49
C TYR A 77 13.27 -16.88 -18.87
N LEU A 78 12.32 -17.78 -19.12
CA LEU A 78 12.28 -18.63 -20.31
C LEU A 78 11.27 -18.16 -21.37
N SER A 79 10.27 -17.36 -20.97
CA SER A 79 9.24 -16.87 -21.87
C SER A 79 9.38 -15.39 -22.20
N ASP A 80 8.65 -14.95 -23.23
CA ASP A 80 8.52 -13.52 -23.57
C ASP A 80 7.86 -12.70 -22.45
N ASN A 81 7.20 -13.35 -21.50
CA ASN A 81 6.56 -12.72 -20.35
C ASN A 81 7.36 -12.90 -19.05
N ALA A 82 8.65 -12.57 -19.10
CA ALA A 82 9.56 -12.66 -17.98
C ALA A 82 9.07 -11.96 -16.69
N TYR A 83 8.27 -10.91 -16.82
CA TYR A 83 7.65 -10.26 -15.65
C TYR A 83 6.63 -11.14 -14.95
N ARG A 84 5.84 -11.88 -15.71
CA ARG A 84 4.87 -12.82 -15.16
C ARG A 84 5.55 -13.99 -14.46
N GLU A 85 6.61 -14.53 -15.05
CA GLU A 85 7.42 -15.59 -14.44
C GLU A 85 8.02 -15.14 -13.10
N GLU A 86 8.52 -13.90 -13.02
CA GLU A 86 9.02 -13.35 -11.75
C GLU A 86 7.92 -13.22 -10.71
N LEU A 87 6.73 -12.77 -11.10
CA LEU A 87 5.59 -12.66 -10.18
C LEU A 87 5.14 -14.03 -9.66
N ASP A 88 5.02 -15.02 -10.56
CA ASP A 88 4.60 -16.37 -10.18
C ASP A 88 5.65 -16.99 -9.22
N PHE A 89 6.95 -16.83 -9.49
CA PHE A 89 8.01 -17.21 -8.58
C PHE A 89 7.90 -16.54 -7.21
N ILE A 90 7.72 -15.24 -7.16
CA ILE A 90 7.55 -14.47 -5.91
C ILE A 90 6.37 -14.98 -5.08
N TYR A 91 5.25 -15.32 -5.74
CA TYR A 91 4.05 -15.77 -5.05
C TYR A 91 4.17 -17.20 -4.52
N GLU A 92 4.85 -18.08 -5.25
CA GLU A 92 4.99 -19.50 -4.92
C GLU A 92 6.21 -19.82 -4.05
N SER A 93 7.17 -18.90 -3.88
CA SER A 93 8.38 -19.12 -3.11
C SER A 93 8.09 -19.47 -1.64
N ASP A 94 8.42 -20.70 -1.25
CA ASP A 94 8.31 -21.19 0.12
C ASP A 94 9.13 -20.35 1.10
N PHE A 95 10.39 -20.05 0.75
CA PHE A 95 11.27 -19.21 1.55
C PHE A 95 10.61 -17.88 1.87
N ARG A 96 10.08 -17.22 0.85
CA ARG A 96 9.46 -15.90 0.97
C ARG A 96 8.20 -15.92 1.83
N ASN A 97 7.31 -16.86 1.58
CA ASN A 97 6.05 -16.99 2.30
C ASN A 97 6.27 -17.36 3.77
N GLN A 98 7.20 -18.27 4.06
CA GLN A 98 7.62 -18.59 5.43
C GLN A 98 8.27 -17.40 6.13
N PHE A 99 9.14 -16.66 5.41
CA PHE A 99 9.76 -15.44 5.96
C PHE A 99 8.71 -14.40 6.34
N LEU A 100 7.74 -14.14 5.47
CA LEU A 100 6.65 -13.19 5.74
C LEU A 100 5.81 -13.63 6.94
N ALA A 101 5.48 -14.90 7.05
CA ALA A 101 4.70 -15.42 8.17
C ALA A 101 5.47 -15.33 9.50
N LYS A 102 6.75 -15.72 9.53
CA LYS A 102 7.63 -15.57 10.70
C LYS A 102 7.84 -14.10 11.09
N LEU A 103 7.92 -13.22 10.11
CA LEU A 103 7.99 -11.77 10.35
C LEU A 103 6.72 -11.26 11.02
N CYS A 104 5.55 -11.65 10.52
CA CYS A 104 4.26 -11.29 11.10
C CYS A 104 4.09 -11.80 12.53
N ASP A 105 4.59 -13.00 12.82
CA ASP A 105 4.54 -13.57 14.17
C ASP A 105 5.33 -12.72 15.18
N LYS A 106 6.48 -12.18 14.75
CA LYS A 106 7.36 -11.35 15.59
C LYS A 106 6.94 -9.87 15.72
N LEU A 107 6.04 -9.40 14.87
CA LEU A 107 5.58 -8.01 14.92
C LEU A 107 4.51 -7.86 15.99
N ASP A 108 4.69 -6.92 16.89
CA ASP A 108 3.64 -6.56 17.85
C ASP A 108 2.53 -5.77 17.16
N ASN A 109 1.32 -5.84 17.74
CA ASN A 109 0.14 -5.10 17.29
C ASN A 109 -0.41 -5.53 15.91
N ASN A 110 -1.42 -4.79 15.45
CA ASN A 110 -2.13 -5.08 14.22
C ASN A 110 -1.26 -4.87 12.99
N THR A 111 -1.26 -5.87 12.13
CA THR A 111 -0.48 -5.90 10.89
C THR A 111 -1.40 -6.05 9.68
N LEU A 112 -1.22 -5.20 8.69
CA LEU A 112 -1.87 -5.31 7.38
C LEU A 112 -0.86 -5.75 6.34
N ILE A 113 -1.14 -6.85 5.66
CA ILE A 113 -0.33 -7.35 4.56
C ILE A 113 -1.05 -7.03 3.25
N LEU A 114 -0.39 -6.31 2.37
CA LEU A 114 -0.94 -5.94 1.07
C LEU A 114 -0.40 -6.85 -0.02
N VAL A 115 -1.31 -7.50 -0.73
CA VAL A 115 -1.03 -8.36 -1.89
C VAL A 115 -1.76 -7.83 -3.12
N ASN A 116 -1.31 -8.20 -4.33
CA ASN A 116 -1.92 -7.77 -5.58
C ASN A 116 -2.85 -8.83 -6.20
N HIS A 117 -2.67 -10.09 -5.85
CA HIS A 117 -3.41 -11.22 -6.41
C HIS A 117 -4.05 -12.08 -5.33
N ILE A 118 -5.28 -12.52 -5.58
CA ILE A 118 -6.07 -13.34 -4.66
C ILE A 118 -5.33 -14.64 -4.34
N LYS A 119 -4.83 -15.36 -5.34
CA LYS A 119 -4.08 -16.62 -5.15
C LYS A 119 -2.87 -16.46 -4.22
N HIS A 120 -2.12 -15.37 -4.37
CA HIS A 120 -1.00 -15.08 -3.46
C HIS A 120 -1.48 -14.85 -2.02
N GLY A 121 -2.58 -14.10 -1.85
CA GLY A 121 -3.16 -13.87 -0.53
C GLY A 121 -3.68 -15.13 0.12
N GLU A 122 -4.30 -16.05 -0.64
CA GLU A 122 -4.75 -17.36 -0.17
C GLU A 122 -3.59 -18.22 0.29
N LEU A 123 -2.55 -18.33 -0.53
CA LEU A 123 -1.36 -19.10 -0.19
C LEU A 123 -0.65 -18.53 1.05
N LEU A 124 -0.45 -17.23 1.09
CA LEU A 124 0.17 -16.56 2.25
C LEU A 124 -0.65 -16.75 3.53
N LYS A 125 -1.98 -16.77 3.43
CA LYS A 125 -2.85 -17.08 4.58
C LYS A 125 -2.58 -18.48 5.14
N VAL A 126 -2.38 -19.48 4.30
CA VAL A 126 -2.04 -20.85 4.74
C VAL A 126 -0.74 -20.85 5.56
N TYR A 127 0.30 -20.15 5.10
CA TYR A 127 1.55 -20.03 5.87
C TYR A 127 1.36 -19.28 7.19
N LEU A 128 0.57 -18.22 7.18
CA LEU A 128 0.26 -17.47 8.39
C LEU A 128 -0.49 -18.33 9.39
N ASP A 129 -1.58 -19.00 8.99
CA ASP A 129 -2.37 -19.87 9.86
C ASP A 129 -1.53 -21.03 10.46
N THR A 130 -0.45 -21.45 9.77
CA THR A 130 0.44 -22.52 10.25
C THR A 130 1.51 -22.01 11.22
N ILE A 131 2.02 -20.80 11.04
CA ILE A 131 3.21 -20.29 11.71
C ILE A 131 2.86 -19.36 12.89
N THR A 132 1.80 -18.57 12.79
CA THR A 132 1.45 -17.61 13.85
C THR A 132 0.20 -18.03 14.62
N ASN A 133 0.18 -17.73 15.93
CA ASN A 133 -0.99 -17.90 16.78
C ASN A 133 -1.95 -16.69 16.73
N LYS A 134 -1.67 -15.69 15.89
CA LYS A 134 -2.52 -14.51 15.74
C LYS A 134 -3.76 -14.82 14.93
N GLN A 135 -4.82 -14.06 15.14
CA GLN A 135 -5.99 -14.12 14.27
C GLN A 135 -5.65 -13.59 12.89
N VAL A 136 -5.87 -14.40 11.85
CA VAL A 136 -5.54 -14.07 10.46
C VAL A 136 -6.82 -13.97 9.63
N TYR A 137 -7.02 -12.82 9.02
CA TYR A 137 -8.14 -12.55 8.12
C TYR A 137 -7.64 -12.27 6.70
N PHE A 138 -8.41 -12.71 5.70
CA PHE A 138 -8.16 -12.36 4.30
C PHE A 138 -9.34 -11.60 3.71
N ILE A 139 -9.12 -10.34 3.33
CA ILE A 139 -10.12 -9.48 2.70
C ILE A 139 -9.95 -9.56 1.19
N ARG A 140 -10.88 -10.25 0.54
CA ARG A 140 -10.99 -10.31 -0.93
C ARG A 140 -11.85 -9.15 -1.44
N GLY A 141 -11.69 -8.76 -2.72
CA GLY A 141 -12.57 -7.78 -3.35
C GLY A 141 -14.04 -8.19 -3.43
N GLU A 142 -14.30 -9.49 -3.33
CA GLU A 142 -15.60 -10.13 -3.44
C GLU A 142 -16.33 -10.25 -2.09
N VAL A 143 -15.67 -9.93 -0.98
CA VAL A 143 -16.29 -9.98 0.37
C VAL A 143 -17.31 -8.85 0.49
N GLU A 144 -18.49 -9.17 1.00
CA GLU A 144 -19.55 -8.21 1.22
C GLU A 144 -19.12 -7.03 2.11
N VAL A 145 -19.72 -5.87 1.92
CA VAL A 145 -19.38 -4.64 2.64
C VAL A 145 -19.46 -4.84 4.16
N GLU A 146 -20.45 -5.60 4.62
CA GLU A 146 -20.65 -5.90 6.04
C GLU A 146 -19.51 -6.70 6.67
N GLU A 147 -18.93 -7.67 5.95
CA GLU A 147 -17.79 -8.44 6.44
C GLU A 147 -16.52 -7.59 6.51
N ARG A 148 -16.30 -6.68 5.55
CA ARG A 148 -15.20 -5.72 5.60
C ARG A 148 -15.31 -4.81 6.81
N ASP A 149 -16.51 -4.33 7.10
CA ASP A 149 -16.74 -3.49 8.28
C ASP A 149 -16.58 -4.27 9.60
N LYS A 150 -16.95 -5.56 9.64
CA LYS A 150 -16.69 -6.44 10.79
C LYS A 150 -15.19 -6.61 11.02
N ILE A 151 -14.43 -6.93 9.97
CA ILE A 151 -12.96 -7.09 10.05
C ILE A 151 -12.31 -5.80 10.52
N LYS A 152 -12.72 -4.66 9.95
CA LYS A 152 -12.25 -3.35 10.39
C LYS A 152 -12.52 -3.11 11.88
N LYS A 153 -13.73 -3.39 12.35
CA LYS A 153 -14.11 -3.26 13.76
C LYS A 153 -13.27 -4.18 14.66
N ILE A 154 -13.01 -5.41 14.23
CA ILE A 154 -12.15 -6.36 14.95
C ILE A 154 -10.73 -5.78 15.07
N MET A 155 -10.13 -5.37 13.95
CA MET A 155 -8.79 -4.78 13.95
C MET A 155 -8.69 -3.47 14.74
N GLU A 156 -9.78 -2.71 14.88
CA GLU A 156 -9.79 -1.50 15.72
C GLU A 156 -9.89 -1.79 17.21
N LYS A 157 -10.42 -2.95 17.60
CA LYS A 157 -10.55 -3.38 19.00
C LYS A 157 -9.36 -4.21 19.48
N ASP A 158 -8.88 -5.11 18.63
CA ASP A 158 -7.86 -6.08 18.98
C ASP A 158 -6.45 -5.54 18.71
N THR A 159 -5.49 -6.00 19.49
CA THR A 159 -4.12 -5.50 19.45
C THR A 159 -3.14 -6.43 18.74
N ASN A 160 -3.60 -7.57 18.22
CA ASN A 160 -2.68 -8.60 17.67
C ASN A 160 -3.29 -9.38 16.50
N VAL A 161 -3.88 -8.66 15.57
CA VAL A 161 -4.55 -9.22 14.40
C VAL A 161 -3.70 -9.02 13.14
N VAL A 162 -3.66 -10.04 12.29
CA VAL A 162 -3.07 -9.97 10.95
C VAL A 162 -4.20 -9.96 9.91
N CYS A 163 -4.20 -8.99 9.03
CA CYS A 163 -5.11 -8.91 7.91
C CYS A 163 -4.35 -8.94 6.59
N VAL A 164 -4.64 -9.90 5.73
CA VAL A 164 -4.18 -9.93 4.35
C VAL A 164 -5.24 -9.25 3.48
N ALA A 165 -4.87 -8.29 2.65
CA ALA A 165 -5.81 -7.57 1.81
C ALA A 165 -5.25 -7.31 0.40
N ILE A 166 -6.13 -7.31 -0.59
CA ILE A 166 -5.78 -6.89 -1.95
C ILE A 166 -5.54 -5.37 -1.96
N SER A 167 -4.39 -4.94 -2.47
CA SER A 167 -3.98 -3.53 -2.45
C SER A 167 -4.98 -2.57 -3.09
N ALA A 168 -5.71 -3.03 -4.12
CA ALA A 168 -6.76 -2.25 -4.78
C ALA A 168 -7.93 -1.91 -3.85
N ILE A 169 -8.29 -2.81 -2.93
CA ILE A 169 -9.36 -2.59 -1.94
C ILE A 169 -8.94 -1.52 -0.93
N PHE A 170 -7.65 -1.53 -0.56
CA PHE A 170 -7.11 -0.55 0.37
C PHE A 170 -7.12 0.87 -0.21
N SER A 171 -6.92 1.00 -1.54
CA SER A 171 -6.97 2.30 -2.24
C SER A 171 -8.36 2.96 -2.23
N THR A 172 -9.42 2.21 -1.96
CA THR A 172 -10.81 2.70 -1.88
C THR A 172 -11.24 3.19 -0.49
N GLY A 173 -10.29 3.35 0.46
CA GLY A 173 -10.56 4.08 1.70
C GLY A 173 -10.87 3.24 2.92
N ILE A 174 -10.28 2.06 3.08
CA ILE A 174 -10.30 1.37 4.37
C ILE A 174 -9.43 2.16 5.36
N ASN A 175 -10.07 2.88 6.26
CA ASN A 175 -9.40 3.60 7.33
C ASN A 175 -9.45 2.75 8.61
N ILE A 176 -8.32 2.15 8.98
CA ILE A 176 -8.16 1.38 10.22
C ILE A 176 -7.28 2.21 11.17
N LYS A 177 -7.88 2.73 12.22
CA LYS A 177 -7.19 3.63 13.17
C LYS A 177 -6.08 2.92 13.95
N ASN A 178 -6.33 1.67 14.37
CA ASN A 178 -5.40 0.88 15.19
C ASN A 178 -4.48 -0.01 14.31
N LEU A 179 -3.96 0.54 13.22
CA LEU A 179 -3.04 -0.15 12.32
C LEU A 179 -1.60 0.32 12.59
N HIS A 180 -0.73 -0.58 13.01
CA HIS A 180 0.65 -0.28 13.44
C HIS A 180 1.68 -0.70 12.39
N ASN A 181 1.44 -1.82 11.71
CA ASN A 181 2.35 -2.37 10.71
C ASN A 181 1.66 -2.56 9.37
N ILE A 182 2.33 -2.20 8.28
CA ILE A 182 1.92 -2.51 6.92
C ILE A 182 3.06 -3.22 6.21
N ILE A 183 2.78 -4.37 5.60
CA ILE A 183 3.74 -5.12 4.81
C ILE A 183 3.33 -5.05 3.34
N PHE A 184 4.21 -4.56 2.49
CA PHE A 184 4.08 -4.65 1.04
C PHE A 184 4.62 -5.98 0.57
N ALA A 185 3.73 -6.98 0.49
CA ALA A 185 4.10 -8.36 0.19
C ALA A 185 4.09 -8.69 -1.30
N SER A 186 3.61 -7.84 -2.18
CA SER A 186 3.69 -8.06 -3.63
C SER A 186 4.62 -7.05 -4.26
N GLY A 187 5.58 -7.50 -5.05
CA GLY A 187 6.36 -6.64 -5.91
C GLY A 187 5.45 -5.85 -6.86
N GLY A 188 5.89 -4.68 -7.32
CA GLY A 188 5.19 -3.95 -8.36
C GLY A 188 5.00 -2.45 -8.07
N LYS A 189 4.63 -1.73 -9.15
CA LYS A 189 4.41 -0.28 -9.12
C LYS A 189 3.11 0.13 -8.39
N SER A 190 2.19 -0.81 -8.14
CA SER A 190 0.89 -0.51 -7.52
C SER A 190 1.01 0.09 -6.13
N PHE A 191 2.06 -0.28 -5.39
CA PHE A 191 2.33 0.25 -4.05
C PHE A 191 2.73 1.73 -4.02
N ILE A 192 3.18 2.29 -5.13
CA ILE A 192 3.46 3.73 -5.26
C ILE A 192 2.23 4.56 -4.85
N ARG A 193 1.06 4.22 -5.41
CA ARG A 193 -0.20 4.89 -5.06
C ARG A 193 -0.62 4.59 -3.63
N THR A 194 -0.31 3.40 -3.15
CA THR A 194 -0.62 3.00 -1.77
C THR A 194 0.22 3.78 -0.77
N VAL A 195 1.52 3.98 -1.01
CA VAL A 195 2.39 4.82 -0.17
C VAL A 195 1.86 6.25 -0.09
N GLN A 196 1.52 6.85 -1.24
CA GLN A 196 0.93 8.18 -1.29
C GLN A 196 -0.42 8.26 -0.57
N SER A 197 -1.23 7.20 -0.61
CA SER A 197 -2.53 7.13 0.07
C SER A 197 -2.37 6.89 1.57
N ILE A 198 -1.41 6.07 1.98
CA ILE A 198 -1.09 5.78 3.38
C ILE A 198 -0.56 7.04 4.07
N GLY A 199 0.35 7.76 3.43
CA GLY A 199 0.88 9.02 3.97
C GLY A 199 -0.20 10.06 4.27
N ARG A 200 -1.36 9.96 3.64
CA ARG A 200 -2.48 10.91 3.77
C ARG A 200 -3.65 10.40 4.59
N GLY A 201 -3.78 9.08 4.75
CA GLY A 201 -4.93 8.45 5.42
C GLY A 201 -4.69 8.02 6.86
N LEU A 202 -3.44 8.07 7.33
CA LEU A 202 -3.09 7.62 8.66
C LEU A 202 -3.23 8.75 9.66
N ARG A 203 -4.47 8.92 10.13
CA ARG A 203 -4.76 9.81 11.25
C ARG A 203 -4.06 9.31 12.51
N LYS A 204 -3.57 10.23 13.32
CA LYS A 204 -3.12 9.92 14.68
C LYS A 204 -4.24 9.21 15.46
N HIS A 205 -3.87 8.22 16.22
CA HIS A 205 -4.71 7.60 17.23
C HIS A 205 -3.99 7.66 18.57
N ALA A 206 -4.73 7.74 19.69
CA ALA A 206 -4.15 7.87 21.03
C ALA A 206 -3.14 6.75 21.38
N SER A 207 -3.30 5.56 20.80
CA SER A 207 -2.38 4.41 20.97
C SER A 207 -1.25 4.35 19.94
N LYS A 208 -1.17 5.31 18.97
CA LYS A 208 -0.31 5.18 17.81
C LYS A 208 0.48 6.47 17.55
N SER A 209 1.73 6.46 17.97
CA SER A 209 2.69 7.53 17.64
C SER A 209 3.40 7.32 16.29
N LYS A 210 3.44 6.06 15.78
CA LYS A 210 4.27 5.68 14.64
C LYS A 210 3.66 4.53 13.84
N LEU A 211 3.74 4.61 12.51
CA LEU A 211 3.45 3.51 11.60
C LEU A 211 4.75 2.92 11.07
N ILE A 212 4.86 1.60 11.07
CA ILE A 212 5.96 0.88 10.43
C ILE A 212 5.47 0.33 9.10
N ILE A 213 6.14 0.69 8.03
CA ILE A 213 5.96 0.08 6.71
C ILE A 213 7.14 -0.86 6.48
N ILE A 214 6.84 -2.10 6.17
CA ILE A 214 7.82 -3.11 5.77
C ILE A 214 7.65 -3.31 4.27
N ASP A 215 8.65 -2.89 3.54
CA ASP A 215 8.68 -2.96 2.08
C ASP A 215 9.57 -4.11 1.63
N ILE A 216 8.95 -5.17 1.08
CA ILE A 216 9.68 -6.33 0.58
C ILE A 216 10.25 -6.02 -0.80
N CYS A 217 11.57 -6.03 -0.88
CA CYS A 217 12.34 -5.84 -2.10
C CYS A 217 12.92 -7.19 -2.54
N ASP A 218 12.24 -7.87 -3.44
CA ASP A 218 12.76 -9.09 -4.04
C ASP A 218 13.93 -8.72 -4.97
N ARG A 219 15.14 -9.25 -4.68
CA ARG A 219 16.39 -8.96 -5.42
C ARG A 219 16.42 -9.69 -6.77
N LEU A 220 15.36 -9.48 -7.56
CA LEU A 220 15.12 -10.04 -8.87
C LEU A 220 15.06 -8.92 -9.92
N ARG A 221 15.01 -9.31 -11.20
CA ARG A 221 15.12 -8.40 -12.35
C ARG A 221 14.15 -7.21 -12.30
N TYR A 222 12.86 -7.46 -12.02
CA TYR A 222 11.83 -6.42 -11.95
C TYR A 222 11.61 -5.92 -10.53
N GLY A 223 11.78 -6.79 -9.52
CA GLY A 223 11.66 -6.46 -8.11
C GLY A 223 12.56 -5.31 -7.70
N ILE A 224 13.85 -5.34 -8.09
CA ILE A 224 14.81 -4.27 -7.84
C ILE A 224 14.32 -2.93 -8.43
N ARG A 225 13.92 -2.93 -9.71
CA ARG A 225 13.46 -1.71 -10.40
C ARG A 225 12.22 -1.10 -9.75
N HIS A 226 11.32 -1.95 -9.26
CA HIS A 226 10.12 -1.49 -8.58
C HIS A 226 10.43 -0.96 -7.18
N CYS A 227 11.39 -1.56 -6.49
CA CYS A 227 11.86 -1.11 -5.19
C CYS A 227 12.50 0.28 -5.31
N GLU A 228 13.42 0.48 -6.26
CA GLU A 228 14.05 1.80 -6.49
C GLU A 228 13.01 2.90 -6.73
N LYS A 229 11.99 2.63 -7.55
CA LYS A 229 10.89 3.59 -7.74
C LYS A 229 10.09 3.89 -6.47
N ARG A 230 9.99 2.94 -5.54
CA ARG A 230 9.35 3.21 -4.25
C ARG A 230 10.24 4.05 -3.36
N LYS A 231 11.57 3.81 -3.37
CA LYS A 231 12.55 4.64 -2.65
C LYS A 231 12.54 6.09 -3.13
N GLU A 232 12.50 6.33 -4.46
CA GLU A 232 12.35 7.68 -5.02
C GLU A 232 11.15 8.43 -4.39
N ILE A 233 10.05 7.71 -4.10
CA ILE A 233 8.88 8.31 -3.45
C ILE A 233 9.12 8.55 -1.97
N TYR A 234 9.79 7.61 -1.27
CA TYR A 234 10.15 7.83 0.12
C TYR A 234 11.01 9.08 0.27
N ASP A 235 11.97 9.28 -0.63
CA ASP A 235 12.82 10.47 -0.67
C ASP A 235 12.01 11.74 -0.97
N ALA A 236 11.15 11.71 -2.00
CA ALA A 236 10.29 12.83 -2.37
C ALA A 236 9.32 13.25 -1.25
N GLU A 237 8.76 12.28 -0.52
CA GLU A 237 7.87 12.50 0.62
C GLU A 237 8.64 12.70 1.95
N LYS A 238 9.98 12.76 1.92
CA LYS A 238 10.87 12.87 3.09
C LYS A 238 10.54 11.83 4.18
N ILE A 239 10.30 10.58 3.76
CA ILE A 239 10.07 9.45 4.64
C ILE A 239 11.41 8.75 4.89
N LYS A 240 11.81 8.65 6.15
CA LYS A 240 13.04 7.91 6.53
C LYS A 240 12.85 6.41 6.30
N TYR A 241 13.86 5.77 5.70
CA TYR A 241 13.88 4.32 5.55
C TYR A 241 15.24 3.73 5.93
N SER A 242 15.25 2.46 6.27
CA SER A 242 16.45 1.65 6.49
C SER A 242 16.37 0.40 5.62
N GLU A 243 17.53 -0.15 5.23
CA GLU A 243 17.62 -1.37 4.42
C GLU A 243 18.26 -2.51 5.20
N THR A 244 17.78 -3.72 4.98
CA THR A 244 18.33 -4.95 5.55
C THR A 244 18.30 -6.05 4.51
N ASN A 245 19.41 -6.80 4.37
CA ASN A 245 19.49 -7.94 3.47
C ASN A 245 19.11 -9.23 4.19
N ILE A 246 18.29 -10.03 3.55
CA ILE A 246 17.80 -11.32 4.02
C ILE A 246 18.14 -12.35 2.94
N VAL A 247 19.00 -13.29 3.26
CA VAL A 247 19.46 -14.33 2.34
C VAL A 247 18.72 -15.63 2.63
N GLU A 248 18.27 -16.30 1.59
CA GLU A 248 17.74 -17.65 1.65
C GLU A 248 18.81 -18.61 2.20
N LYS A 249 18.46 -19.41 3.22
CA LYS A 249 19.36 -20.39 3.85
C LYS A 249 19.08 -21.78 3.36
#